data_09ca63a53b3b1a265b670694a4214bd2
#
_entry.id   09ca63a53b3b1a265b670694a4214bd2
#
_cell.length_a   1.000
_cell.length_b   1.000
_cell.length_c   1.000
_cell.angle_alpha   90.00
_cell.angle_beta   90.00
_cell.angle_gamma   90.00
#
_symmetry.space_group_name_H-M   'P 1'
#
loop_
_entity.id
_entity.type
_entity.pdbx_description
1 polymer ?
#
loop_
_entity_poly.entity_id
_entity_poly.type
_entity_poly.pdbx_seq_one_letter_code
_entity_poly.pdbx_strand_id
1 'polypeptide(L)'
;MVDLSIEIAGIKMKNPIMNAACPISRDAETMKLLIDNGVGGVVAKTISVKPAIVPRPSMAVVDRGMGRFYYLKTLKPGDVRITPVDAGNHRFIHAFLNAELWSDIPAEHYLEREYPNVKNYCRERGVAFFVSIGYKPEELALLGPKVEKAGADAIEFSTHYIGKDYRPVVEAAKALRESVSIPIFAKLSPFTPNIPDLVKDLEKVRVDGIVATNTIGPALNIDVETGMPIVGGPYGYGWMSGPALKPISLAVVAEAARSTKLPIIGVGGITRGVDVIEYFMAGASAVQICTAALVEGFSVFQRILNETVTWLEKHGYSSILDVKGLALKYLKPEPRRVWAKPPLVDEKKCIGCGFCQQVCDYDAVHVEESGGGKRLAVVDRTKCYGCGLCTSVCPTRAIHFEE
;
A
#
# COMPACT_ATOMS: atom_id res chain seq x y z
N MET A 1 -6.29 2.86 25.67
CA MET A 1 -5.33 3.34 24.62
C MET A 1 -4.88 2.10 23.86
N VAL A 2 -5.02 2.13 22.54
CA VAL A 2 -4.65 0.99 21.67
C VAL A 2 -3.13 0.89 21.57
N ASP A 3 -2.60 -0.32 21.67
CA ASP A 3 -1.18 -0.60 21.46
C ASP A 3 -0.89 -0.78 19.96
N LEU A 4 -0.02 0.08 19.43
CA LEU A 4 0.46 0.01 18.05
C LEU A 4 1.88 -0.52 17.94
N SER A 5 2.53 -0.86 19.06
CA SER A 5 3.91 -1.36 19.04
C SER A 5 4.00 -2.69 18.33
N ILE A 6 5.10 -2.87 17.61
CA ILE A 6 5.39 -4.12 16.89
C ILE A 6 6.87 -4.50 17.05
N GLU A 7 7.16 -5.76 16.78
CA GLU A 7 8.53 -6.25 16.62
C GLU A 7 8.63 -7.04 15.32
N ILE A 8 9.60 -6.71 14.48
CA ILE A 8 9.89 -7.43 13.22
C ILE A 8 11.39 -7.75 13.15
N ALA A 9 11.73 -9.01 12.95
CA ALA A 9 13.13 -9.47 12.87
C ALA A 9 14.02 -8.96 14.04
N GLY A 10 13.47 -8.89 15.26
CA GLY A 10 14.15 -8.37 16.46
C GLY A 10 14.17 -6.84 16.58
N ILE A 11 13.64 -6.12 15.62
CA ILE A 11 13.58 -4.66 15.62
C ILE A 11 12.25 -4.20 16.22
N LYS A 12 12.31 -3.48 17.35
CA LYS A 12 11.15 -2.90 18.01
C LYS A 12 10.78 -1.56 17.40
N MET A 13 9.51 -1.35 17.15
CA MET A 13 8.97 -0.11 16.59
C MET A 13 7.75 0.35 17.41
N LYS A 14 7.67 1.65 17.69
CA LYS A 14 6.55 2.25 18.46
C LYS A 14 5.19 2.15 17.76
N ASN A 15 5.18 2.03 16.43
CA ASN A 15 3.99 1.79 15.60
C ASN A 15 4.41 1.18 14.26
N PRO A 16 3.49 0.58 13.50
CA PRO A 16 3.81 -0.18 12.31
C PRO A 16 3.99 0.66 11.03
N ILE A 17 3.90 1.98 11.10
CA ILE A 17 3.89 2.84 9.92
C ILE A 17 5.31 3.32 9.60
N MET A 18 5.72 3.11 8.35
CA MET A 18 7.01 3.52 7.79
C MET A 18 6.79 4.31 6.50
N ASN A 19 7.76 5.08 6.07
CA ASN A 19 7.82 5.50 4.67
C ASN A 19 8.41 4.38 3.81
N ALA A 20 8.05 4.31 2.53
CA ALA A 20 8.76 3.48 1.56
C ALA A 20 10.03 4.20 1.07
N ALA A 21 11.03 3.43 0.60
CA ALA A 21 12.22 3.96 -0.06
C ALA A 21 11.83 4.71 -1.35
N CYS A 22 11.76 6.04 -1.28
CA CYS A 22 11.30 6.89 -2.37
C CYS A 22 11.84 8.33 -2.20
N PRO A 23 11.56 9.28 -3.09
CA PRO A 23 12.12 10.64 -3.05
C PRO A 23 11.92 11.42 -1.74
N ILE A 24 10.90 11.09 -0.93
CA ILE A 24 10.66 11.76 0.37
C ILE A 24 11.67 11.40 1.46
N SER A 25 12.58 10.45 1.20
CA SER A 25 13.63 10.03 2.14
C SER A 25 15.04 10.08 1.52
N ARG A 26 15.24 11.05 0.64
CA ARG A 26 16.47 11.18 -0.15
C ARG A 26 17.64 11.86 0.61
N ASP A 27 17.37 12.53 1.73
CA ASP A 27 18.37 13.25 2.54
C ASP A 27 17.98 13.22 4.02
N ALA A 28 18.93 13.61 4.88
CA ALA A 28 18.73 13.59 6.33
C ALA A 28 17.58 14.50 6.79
N GLU A 29 17.41 15.66 6.17
CA GLU A 29 16.39 16.62 6.56
C GLU A 29 14.99 16.07 6.29
N THR A 30 14.75 15.49 5.10
CA THR A 30 13.47 14.86 4.80
C THR A 30 13.21 13.63 5.66
N MET A 31 14.24 12.84 5.98
CA MET A 31 14.10 11.70 6.90
C MET A 31 13.77 12.14 8.33
N LYS A 32 14.34 13.24 8.84
CA LYS A 32 13.94 13.81 10.13
C LYS A 32 12.49 14.30 10.15
N LEU A 33 12.04 14.95 9.06
CA LEU A 33 10.64 15.33 8.93
C LEU A 33 9.68 14.12 8.97
N LEU A 34 10.05 12.98 8.38
CA LEU A 34 9.27 11.75 8.50
C LEU A 34 9.18 11.26 9.95
N ILE A 35 10.31 11.27 10.67
CA ILE A 35 10.39 10.88 12.07
C ILE A 35 9.51 11.78 12.94
N ASP A 36 9.57 13.09 12.73
CA ASP A 36 8.78 14.08 13.47
C ASP A 36 7.27 13.99 13.16
N ASN A 37 6.91 13.45 12.00
CA ASN A 37 5.53 13.15 11.64
C ASN A 37 5.06 11.75 12.07
N GLY A 38 5.80 11.09 12.97
CA GLY A 38 5.30 9.97 13.75
C GLY A 38 5.55 8.59 13.19
N VAL A 39 6.37 8.40 12.14
CA VAL A 39 6.71 7.07 11.66
C VAL A 39 7.39 6.23 12.76
N GLY A 40 7.12 4.92 12.77
CA GLY A 40 7.79 3.96 13.64
C GLY A 40 9.13 3.46 13.09
N GLY A 41 9.29 3.53 11.77
CA GLY A 41 10.54 3.27 11.07
C GLY A 41 10.71 4.16 9.86
N VAL A 42 11.95 4.53 9.55
CA VAL A 42 12.30 5.30 8.35
C VAL A 42 13.13 4.44 7.41
N VAL A 43 12.79 4.49 6.11
CA VAL A 43 13.53 3.78 5.05
C VAL A 43 14.17 4.82 4.14
N ALA A 44 15.49 4.85 4.11
CA ALA A 44 16.25 5.76 3.23
C ALA A 44 16.04 5.41 1.74
N LYS A 45 16.10 6.42 0.87
CA LYS A 45 16.05 6.25 -0.60
C LYS A 45 17.04 5.19 -1.04
N THR A 46 16.64 4.32 -1.94
CA THR A 46 17.50 3.27 -2.51
C THR A 46 18.77 3.88 -3.10
N ILE A 47 19.92 3.37 -2.70
CA ILE A 47 21.23 3.67 -3.29
C ILE A 47 21.76 2.46 -4.06
N SER A 48 22.65 2.70 -5.01
CA SER A 48 23.43 1.66 -5.68
C SER A 48 24.88 2.13 -5.86
N VAL A 49 25.75 1.24 -6.35
CA VAL A 49 27.19 1.51 -6.55
C VAL A 49 27.42 2.71 -7.46
N LYS A 50 26.57 2.88 -8.47
CA LYS A 50 26.60 4.04 -9.36
C LYS A 50 25.35 4.87 -9.18
N PRO A 51 25.44 6.20 -9.16
CA PRO A 51 24.26 7.07 -9.17
C PRO A 51 23.38 6.79 -10.38
N ALA A 52 22.06 6.95 -10.20
CA ALA A 52 21.11 6.79 -11.28
C ALA A 52 21.14 8.01 -12.23
N ILE A 53 20.86 7.76 -13.50
CA ILE A 53 20.47 8.81 -14.46
C ILE A 53 18.94 8.80 -14.54
N VAL A 54 18.32 9.61 -13.68
CA VAL A 54 16.87 9.66 -13.57
C VAL A 54 16.26 10.44 -14.72
N PRO A 55 15.39 9.84 -15.54
CA PRO A 55 14.73 10.55 -16.64
C PRO A 55 13.77 11.63 -16.11
N ARG A 56 13.54 12.68 -16.91
CA ARG A 56 12.64 13.80 -16.55
C ARG A 56 11.60 14.03 -17.63
N PRO A 57 10.35 14.37 -17.27
CA PRO A 57 9.79 14.39 -15.91
C PRO A 57 9.72 12.98 -15.31
N SER A 58 10.06 12.87 -14.03
CA SER A 58 10.15 11.55 -13.36
C SER A 58 8.87 11.14 -12.63
N MET A 59 7.95 12.06 -12.40
CA MET A 59 6.75 11.79 -11.58
C MET A 59 5.53 12.54 -12.15
N ALA A 60 4.39 11.85 -12.16
CA ALA A 60 3.12 12.45 -12.55
C ALA A 60 1.92 11.80 -11.84
N VAL A 61 0.91 12.58 -11.54
CA VAL A 61 -0.40 12.12 -11.08
C VAL A 61 -1.21 11.63 -12.28
N VAL A 62 -1.76 10.44 -12.19
CA VAL A 62 -2.69 9.90 -13.18
C VAL A 62 -4.11 10.13 -12.67
N ASP A 63 -4.88 10.80 -13.50
CA ASP A 63 -6.27 11.16 -13.25
C ASP A 63 -6.47 11.83 -11.88
N ARG A 64 -6.56 13.13 -11.93
CA ARG A 64 -7.04 13.93 -10.81
C ARG A 64 -8.54 13.77 -10.75
N GLY A 65 -9.03 12.76 -10.05
CA GLY A 65 -10.43 12.74 -9.69
C GLY A 65 -10.73 14.06 -9.00
N MET A 66 -11.31 15.01 -9.73
CA MET A 66 -12.01 16.10 -9.05
C MET A 66 -13.09 15.40 -8.25
N GLY A 67 -13.16 15.63 -6.94
CA GLY A 67 -14.11 15.00 -6.01
C GLY A 67 -15.58 15.31 -6.30
N ARG A 68 -15.90 15.36 -7.55
CA ARG A 68 -17.25 15.31 -8.07
C ARG A 68 -17.55 13.86 -8.38
N PHE A 69 -18.30 13.25 -7.51
CA PHE A 69 -18.98 12.03 -7.86
C PHE A 69 -19.68 12.24 -9.20
N TYR A 70 -19.20 11.64 -10.26
CA TYR A 70 -19.83 11.64 -11.59
C TYR A 70 -21.28 11.15 -11.52
N TYR A 71 -21.66 10.50 -10.41
CA TYR A 71 -22.98 9.97 -10.11
C TYR A 71 -24.05 11.01 -9.74
N LEU A 72 -23.68 12.26 -9.47
CA LEU A 72 -24.65 13.30 -9.12
C LEU A 72 -25.40 13.91 -10.32
N LYS A 73 -25.00 13.60 -11.54
CA LYS A 73 -25.65 14.13 -12.74
C LYS A 73 -27.06 13.60 -13.00
N THR A 74 -27.43 12.49 -12.38
CA THR A 74 -28.70 11.79 -12.62
C THR A 74 -29.72 11.96 -11.51
N LEU A 75 -29.39 12.63 -10.40
CA LEU A 75 -30.33 12.91 -9.34
C LEU A 75 -31.37 13.94 -9.81
N LYS A 76 -32.66 13.58 -9.71
CA LYS A 76 -33.77 14.48 -10.00
C LYS A 76 -33.82 15.61 -8.95
N PRO A 77 -34.42 16.77 -9.28
CA PRO A 77 -34.67 17.81 -8.28
C PRO A 77 -35.49 17.23 -7.10
N GLY A 78 -34.95 17.37 -5.89
CA GLY A 78 -35.56 16.81 -4.67
C GLY A 78 -34.91 15.54 -4.14
N ASP A 79 -34.03 14.88 -4.91
CA ASP A 79 -33.27 13.76 -4.43
C ASP A 79 -32.26 14.20 -3.34
N VAL A 80 -31.99 13.31 -2.38
CA VAL A 80 -31.01 13.57 -1.32
C VAL A 80 -29.64 13.77 -1.97
N ARG A 81 -29.11 14.99 -1.84
CA ARG A 81 -27.73 15.27 -2.21
C ARG A 81 -26.84 14.65 -1.14
N ILE A 82 -26.15 13.57 -1.46
CA ILE A 82 -25.01 13.16 -0.66
C ILE A 82 -23.90 14.16 -0.99
N THR A 83 -23.77 15.18 -0.15
CA THR A 83 -22.53 15.94 -0.14
C THR A 83 -21.43 14.98 0.26
N PRO A 84 -20.31 14.91 -0.48
CA PRO A 84 -19.16 14.15 -0.03
C PRO A 84 -18.87 14.60 1.39
N VAL A 85 -18.92 13.68 2.35
CA VAL A 85 -18.42 13.94 3.67
C VAL A 85 -16.97 14.32 3.48
N ASP A 86 -16.73 15.63 3.63
CA ASP A 86 -15.40 16.22 3.63
C ASP A 86 -14.56 15.99 2.35
N ALA A 87 -15.01 16.60 1.26
CA ALA A 87 -14.12 16.91 0.13
C ALA A 87 -13.17 18.08 0.47
N GLY A 88 -12.78 18.20 1.74
CA GLY A 88 -11.75 19.13 2.16
C GLY A 88 -10.44 18.77 1.45
N ASN A 89 -10.03 19.57 0.51
CA ASN A 89 -8.71 19.66 -0.16
C ASN A 89 -7.93 18.37 -0.45
N HIS A 90 -8.51 17.18 -0.24
CA HIS A 90 -7.89 15.91 -0.56
C HIS A 90 -7.89 15.75 -2.08
N ARG A 91 -6.71 15.86 -2.66
CA ARG A 91 -6.49 15.57 -4.08
C ARG A 91 -6.70 14.06 -4.28
N PHE A 92 -7.90 13.67 -4.66
CA PHE A 92 -8.16 12.30 -5.08
C PHE A 92 -7.31 12.00 -6.31
N ILE A 93 -6.40 11.05 -6.17
CA ILE A 93 -5.66 10.49 -7.28
C ILE A 93 -6.03 9.02 -7.41
N HIS A 94 -6.21 8.53 -8.63
CA HIS A 94 -6.41 7.11 -8.87
C HIS A 94 -5.08 6.35 -8.85
N ALA A 95 -4.07 6.91 -9.52
CA ALA A 95 -2.75 6.35 -9.61
C ALA A 95 -1.68 7.46 -9.70
N PHE A 96 -0.44 7.05 -9.55
CA PHE A 96 0.73 7.88 -9.67
C PHE A 96 1.75 7.16 -10.54
N LEU A 97 2.23 7.81 -11.59
CA LEU A 97 3.30 7.28 -12.42
C LEU A 97 4.64 7.87 -12.00
N ASN A 98 5.66 7.03 -12.01
CA ASN A 98 7.02 7.44 -11.80
C ASN A 98 7.97 6.74 -12.78
N ALA A 99 9.01 7.44 -13.18
CA ALA A 99 10.20 6.93 -13.84
C ALA A 99 11.41 7.06 -12.90
N GLU A 100 11.15 7.07 -11.58
CA GLU A 100 12.17 7.13 -10.54
C GLU A 100 12.95 5.82 -10.51
N LEU A 101 14.26 5.98 -10.40
CA LEU A 101 15.21 4.91 -10.20
C LEU A 101 15.75 4.96 -8.74
N TRP A 102 16.89 4.38 -8.50
CA TRP A 102 17.63 4.61 -7.26
C TRP A 102 18.16 6.05 -7.20
N SER A 103 18.91 6.41 -6.18
CA SER A 103 19.40 7.78 -6.03
C SER A 103 20.36 8.20 -7.13
N ASP A 104 20.20 9.44 -7.60
CA ASP A 104 21.13 10.16 -8.45
C ASP A 104 22.28 10.81 -7.67
N ILE A 105 22.31 10.64 -6.34
CA ILE A 105 23.40 11.06 -5.46
C ILE A 105 24.32 9.85 -5.21
N PRO A 106 25.66 10.02 -5.22
CA PRO A 106 26.60 8.95 -4.94
C PRO A 106 26.39 8.28 -3.58
N ALA A 107 26.59 6.96 -3.50
CA ALA A 107 26.42 6.20 -2.27
C ALA A 107 27.33 6.70 -1.13
N GLU A 108 28.54 7.14 -1.44
CA GLU A 108 29.50 7.69 -0.48
C GLU A 108 28.94 8.91 0.26
N HIS A 109 28.19 9.78 -0.42
CA HIS A 109 27.54 10.94 0.20
C HIS A 109 26.56 10.51 1.30
N TYR A 110 25.76 9.45 1.02
CA TYR A 110 24.83 8.90 2.01
C TYR A 110 25.58 8.27 3.19
N LEU A 111 26.57 7.45 2.90
CA LEU A 111 27.33 6.72 3.91
C LEU A 111 28.12 7.63 4.85
N GLU A 112 28.66 8.73 4.32
CA GLU A 112 29.52 9.64 5.06
C GLU A 112 28.77 10.80 5.73
N ARG A 113 27.62 11.22 5.17
CA ARG A 113 26.93 12.43 5.63
C ARG A 113 25.50 12.16 6.08
N GLU A 114 24.65 11.58 5.22
CA GLU A 114 23.22 11.49 5.48
C GLU A 114 22.92 10.48 6.60
N TYR A 115 23.43 9.26 6.48
CA TYR A 115 23.12 8.18 7.42
C TYR A 115 23.62 8.44 8.85
N PRO A 116 24.86 8.93 9.09
CA PRO A 116 25.30 9.32 10.43
C PRO A 116 24.40 10.37 11.08
N ASN A 117 23.92 11.35 10.30
CA ASN A 117 23.02 12.39 10.80
C ASN A 117 21.64 11.85 11.21
N VAL A 118 21.12 10.88 10.44
CA VAL A 118 19.80 10.28 10.69
C VAL A 118 19.84 9.24 11.79
N LYS A 119 20.85 8.41 11.84
CA LYS A 119 21.01 7.33 12.82
C LYS A 119 20.83 7.79 14.26
N ASN A 120 21.50 8.85 14.66
CA ASN A 120 21.40 9.38 16.02
C ASN A 120 19.99 9.92 16.29
N TYR A 121 19.43 10.63 15.33
CA TYR A 121 18.08 11.18 15.41
C TYR A 121 17.01 10.09 15.54
N CYS A 122 17.15 8.97 14.82
CA CYS A 122 16.30 7.79 14.94
C CYS A 122 16.40 7.18 16.34
N ARG A 123 17.62 6.96 16.83
CA ARG A 123 17.87 6.35 18.14
C ARG A 123 17.27 7.14 19.28
N GLU A 124 17.43 8.47 19.26
CA GLU A 124 16.88 9.37 20.29
C GLU A 124 15.34 9.33 20.35
N ARG A 125 14.66 8.99 19.25
CA ARG A 125 13.19 8.97 19.12
C ARG A 125 12.59 7.57 19.05
N GLY A 126 13.41 6.53 19.23
CA GLY A 126 12.94 5.14 19.18
C GLY A 126 12.32 4.78 17.82
N VAL A 127 12.94 5.26 16.72
CA VAL A 127 12.52 4.98 15.34
C VAL A 127 13.55 4.08 14.68
N ALA A 128 13.11 3.00 14.04
CA ALA A 128 13.97 2.08 13.34
C ALA A 128 14.54 2.71 12.04
N PHE A 129 15.82 2.49 11.77
CA PHE A 129 16.50 3.02 10.59
C PHE A 129 16.83 1.93 9.58
N PHE A 130 16.09 1.90 8.49
CA PHE A 130 16.28 0.99 7.35
C PHE A 130 16.98 1.73 6.21
N VAL A 131 17.86 1.03 5.53
CA VAL A 131 18.49 1.54 4.30
C VAL A 131 18.15 0.64 3.14
N SER A 132 17.65 1.24 2.05
CA SER A 132 17.35 0.50 0.83
C SER A 132 18.54 0.52 -0.12
N ILE A 133 18.93 -0.66 -0.66
CA ILE A 133 19.99 -0.84 -1.63
C ILE A 133 19.56 -1.70 -2.82
N GLY A 134 20.16 -1.54 -3.96
CA GLY A 134 19.95 -2.31 -5.19
C GLY A 134 21.23 -2.43 -5.98
N TYR A 135 21.35 -3.27 -6.98
CA TYR A 135 20.36 -4.20 -7.56
C TYR A 135 20.91 -5.60 -7.72
N LYS A 136 22.17 -5.70 -8.15
CA LYS A 136 22.83 -6.95 -8.51
C LYS A 136 23.49 -7.60 -7.30
N PRO A 137 23.66 -8.91 -7.29
CA PRO A 137 24.30 -9.60 -6.16
C PRO A 137 25.64 -8.98 -5.75
N GLU A 138 26.49 -8.66 -6.71
CA GLU A 138 27.80 -8.06 -6.46
C GLU A 138 27.73 -6.64 -5.89
N GLU A 139 26.73 -5.84 -6.30
CA GLU A 139 26.50 -4.50 -5.77
C GLU A 139 25.97 -4.54 -4.33
N LEU A 140 25.07 -5.48 -4.04
CA LEU A 140 24.53 -5.70 -2.71
C LEU A 140 25.63 -6.16 -1.73
N ALA A 141 26.47 -7.11 -2.15
CA ALA A 141 27.61 -7.58 -1.35
C ALA A 141 28.66 -6.47 -1.07
N LEU A 142 28.82 -5.53 -2.00
CA LEU A 142 29.72 -4.39 -1.85
C LEU A 142 29.17 -3.29 -0.93
N LEU A 143 27.86 -2.98 -1.05
CA LEU A 143 27.22 -1.89 -0.31
C LEU A 143 26.75 -2.32 1.08
N GLY A 144 26.31 -3.56 1.24
CA GLY A 144 25.75 -4.07 2.49
C GLY A 144 26.64 -3.80 3.71
N PRO A 145 27.92 -4.21 3.72
CA PRO A 145 28.82 -3.96 4.86
C PRO A 145 29.05 -2.47 5.16
N LYS A 146 29.02 -1.63 4.13
CA LYS A 146 29.18 -0.17 4.31
C LYS A 146 27.94 0.44 4.96
N VAL A 147 26.74 -0.02 4.57
CA VAL A 147 25.45 0.40 5.15
C VAL A 147 25.32 -0.07 6.60
N GLU A 148 25.71 -1.32 6.88
CA GLU A 148 25.76 -1.85 8.25
C GLU A 148 26.70 -1.03 9.12
N LYS A 149 27.91 -0.72 8.64
CA LYS A 149 28.88 0.14 9.32
C LYS A 149 28.35 1.56 9.55
N ALA A 150 27.56 2.11 8.61
CA ALA A 150 26.92 3.41 8.75
C ALA A 150 25.78 3.41 9.78
N GLY A 151 25.39 2.22 10.29
CA GLY A 151 24.54 2.01 11.44
C GLY A 151 23.05 1.86 11.10
N ALA A 152 22.72 1.33 9.95
CA ALA A 152 21.38 0.85 9.68
C ALA A 152 20.99 -0.27 10.66
N ASP A 153 19.73 -0.29 11.11
CA ASP A 153 19.16 -1.39 11.89
C ASP A 153 18.79 -2.57 11.00
N ALA A 154 18.47 -2.31 9.74
CA ALA A 154 18.17 -3.32 8.72
C ALA A 154 18.45 -2.80 7.31
N ILE A 155 18.58 -3.73 6.37
CA ILE A 155 18.70 -3.44 4.94
C ILE A 155 17.43 -3.93 4.22
N GLU A 156 16.78 -3.05 3.46
CA GLU A 156 15.82 -3.42 2.42
C GLU A 156 16.57 -3.54 1.10
N PHE A 157 16.49 -4.66 0.41
CA PHE A 157 17.08 -4.75 -0.92
C PHE A 157 16.02 -4.94 -1.99
N SER A 158 16.23 -4.29 -3.14
CA SER A 158 15.31 -4.34 -4.26
C SER A 158 16.05 -4.71 -5.52
N THR A 159 15.61 -5.77 -6.19
CA THR A 159 16.17 -6.19 -7.47
C THR A 159 15.41 -5.60 -8.67
N HIS A 160 14.25 -4.96 -8.46
CA HIS A 160 13.32 -4.51 -9.51
C HIS A 160 13.04 -5.59 -10.55
N TYR A 161 13.04 -6.85 -10.11
CA TYR A 161 12.96 -7.98 -10.99
C TYR A 161 11.53 -8.19 -11.52
N ILE A 162 11.39 -8.37 -12.83
CA ILE A 162 10.12 -8.58 -13.56
C ILE A 162 10.17 -9.79 -14.48
N GLY A 163 11.16 -10.67 -14.33
CA GLY A 163 11.32 -11.85 -15.16
C GLY A 163 10.36 -13.00 -14.79
N LYS A 164 10.41 -14.06 -15.59
CA LYS A 164 9.61 -15.27 -15.36
C LYS A 164 10.24 -16.24 -14.34
N ASP A 165 11.47 -16.00 -13.94
CA ASP A 165 12.25 -16.83 -13.01
C ASP A 165 12.68 -16.00 -11.82
N TYR A 166 12.27 -16.37 -10.62
CA TYR A 166 12.59 -15.62 -9.39
C TYR A 166 13.98 -15.92 -8.80
N ARG A 167 14.69 -16.92 -9.31
CA ARG A 167 16.01 -17.31 -8.78
C ARG A 167 17.01 -16.15 -8.64
N PRO A 168 17.09 -15.18 -9.57
CA PRO A 168 17.95 -14.01 -9.40
C PRO A 168 17.68 -13.21 -8.11
N VAL A 169 16.45 -13.21 -7.60
CA VAL A 169 16.12 -12.56 -6.32
C VAL A 169 16.74 -13.32 -5.15
N VAL A 170 16.73 -14.67 -5.21
CA VAL A 170 17.34 -15.54 -4.20
C VAL A 170 18.87 -15.42 -4.22
N GLU A 171 19.46 -15.35 -5.39
CA GLU A 171 20.91 -15.15 -5.57
C GLU A 171 21.36 -13.79 -4.98
N ALA A 172 20.60 -12.73 -5.24
CA ALA A 172 20.83 -11.41 -4.66
C ALA A 172 20.73 -11.43 -3.13
N ALA A 173 19.68 -12.08 -2.60
CA ALA A 173 19.49 -12.27 -1.17
C ALA A 173 20.66 -13.01 -0.51
N LYS A 174 21.12 -14.11 -1.14
CA LYS A 174 22.25 -14.89 -0.66
C LYS A 174 23.53 -14.07 -0.59
N ALA A 175 23.87 -13.35 -1.66
CA ALA A 175 25.07 -12.51 -1.72
C ALA A 175 25.06 -11.42 -0.65
N LEU A 176 23.91 -10.78 -0.41
CA LEU A 176 23.77 -9.81 0.66
C LEU A 176 23.89 -10.47 2.04
N ARG A 177 23.17 -11.58 2.28
CA ARG A 177 23.23 -12.29 3.57
C ARG A 177 24.64 -12.74 3.96
N GLU A 178 25.43 -13.17 3.00
CA GLU A 178 26.83 -13.58 3.24
C GLU A 178 27.76 -12.40 3.58
N SER A 179 27.33 -11.18 3.29
CA SER A 179 28.14 -9.97 3.49
C SER A 179 27.80 -9.16 4.74
N VAL A 180 26.62 -9.36 5.37
CA VAL A 180 26.16 -8.56 6.52
C VAL A 180 25.62 -9.43 7.65
N SER A 181 25.53 -8.84 8.87
CA SER A 181 24.97 -9.51 10.05
C SER A 181 23.58 -8.98 10.44
N ILE A 182 23.26 -7.74 10.10
CA ILE A 182 21.97 -7.12 10.41
C ILE A 182 20.82 -7.73 9.59
N PRO A 183 19.57 -7.58 10.02
CA PRO A 183 18.40 -8.08 9.29
C PRO A 183 18.32 -7.55 7.85
N ILE A 184 17.93 -8.46 6.93
CA ILE A 184 17.74 -8.13 5.51
C ILE A 184 16.31 -8.43 5.08
N PHE A 185 15.70 -7.51 4.34
CA PHE A 185 14.33 -7.58 3.84
C PHE A 185 14.30 -7.56 2.32
N ALA A 186 13.69 -8.59 1.72
CA ALA A 186 13.56 -8.70 0.27
C ALA A 186 12.35 -7.95 -0.24
N LYS A 187 12.54 -6.90 -1.05
CA LYS A 187 11.43 -6.17 -1.67
C LYS A 187 11.05 -6.80 -3.00
N LEU A 188 9.83 -7.33 -3.05
CA LEU A 188 9.29 -8.06 -4.19
C LEU A 188 8.63 -7.12 -5.20
N SER A 189 8.78 -7.46 -6.49
CA SER A 189 7.96 -6.90 -7.55
C SER A 189 6.56 -7.53 -7.52
N PRO A 190 5.48 -6.78 -7.85
CA PRO A 190 4.14 -7.37 -8.00
C PRO A 190 4.06 -8.46 -9.07
N PHE A 191 4.99 -8.47 -10.02
CA PHE A 191 5.10 -9.48 -11.09
C PHE A 191 6.04 -10.64 -10.77
N THR A 192 6.57 -10.72 -9.55
CA THR A 192 7.42 -11.85 -9.18
C THR A 192 6.59 -13.15 -9.26
N PRO A 193 6.98 -14.12 -10.09
CA PRO A 193 6.23 -15.35 -10.22
C PRO A 193 6.39 -16.22 -8.99
N ASN A 194 5.38 -17.05 -8.74
CA ASN A 194 5.41 -18.10 -7.71
C ASN A 194 5.88 -17.62 -6.32
N ILE A 195 5.15 -16.68 -5.76
CA ILE A 195 5.42 -16.11 -4.43
C ILE A 195 5.61 -17.21 -3.36
N PRO A 196 4.78 -18.29 -3.30
CA PRO A 196 4.95 -19.32 -2.29
C PRO A 196 6.32 -20.01 -2.30
N ASP A 197 6.86 -20.31 -3.45
CA ASP A 197 8.17 -20.97 -3.55
C ASP A 197 9.30 -19.98 -3.35
N LEU A 198 9.17 -18.77 -3.89
CA LEU A 198 10.14 -17.70 -3.67
C LEU A 198 10.37 -17.43 -2.17
N VAL A 199 9.29 -17.23 -1.39
CA VAL A 199 9.46 -16.89 0.04
C VAL A 199 10.08 -18.03 0.84
N LYS A 200 9.81 -19.29 0.49
CA LYS A 200 10.49 -20.47 1.07
C LYS A 200 11.97 -20.51 0.73
N ASP A 201 12.33 -20.17 -0.52
CA ASP A 201 13.74 -20.13 -0.92
C ASP A 201 14.48 -18.96 -0.28
N LEU A 202 13.82 -17.82 -0.08
CA LEU A 202 14.36 -16.70 0.70
C LEU A 202 14.58 -17.06 2.18
N GLU A 203 13.68 -17.84 2.78
CA GLU A 203 13.91 -18.40 4.15
C GLU A 203 15.16 -19.28 4.20
N LYS A 204 15.39 -20.16 3.21
CA LYS A 204 16.57 -21.03 3.15
C LYS A 204 17.89 -20.24 3.10
N VAL A 205 17.88 -19.10 2.44
CA VAL A 205 19.06 -18.20 2.40
C VAL A 205 19.07 -17.17 3.55
N ARG A 206 18.20 -17.35 4.56
CA ARG A 206 18.13 -16.58 5.79
C ARG A 206 17.86 -15.09 5.57
N VAL A 207 16.89 -14.78 4.72
CA VAL A 207 16.24 -13.47 4.67
C VAL A 207 15.38 -13.33 5.94
N ASP A 208 15.37 -12.16 6.55
CA ASP A 208 14.68 -11.90 7.83
C ASP A 208 13.27 -11.33 7.65
N GLY A 209 12.91 -10.89 6.43
CA GLY A 209 11.57 -10.41 6.14
C GLY A 209 11.34 -10.09 4.66
N ILE A 210 10.08 -9.84 4.34
CA ILE A 210 9.60 -9.55 2.98
C ILE A 210 9.00 -8.14 2.95
N VAL A 211 9.24 -7.39 1.88
CA VAL A 211 8.55 -6.13 1.58
C VAL A 211 7.72 -6.32 0.31
N ALA A 212 6.42 -6.19 0.41
CA ALA A 212 5.48 -6.45 -0.68
C ALA A 212 4.49 -5.29 -0.84
N THR A 213 4.57 -4.53 -1.93
CA THR A 213 5.31 -4.73 -3.17
C THR A 213 6.05 -3.47 -3.64
N ASN A 214 6.89 -3.61 -4.67
CA ASN A 214 7.36 -2.46 -5.44
C ASN A 214 6.24 -1.97 -6.38
N THR A 215 6.50 -0.90 -7.14
CA THR A 215 5.60 -0.35 -8.16
C THR A 215 5.38 -1.32 -9.32
N ILE A 216 4.26 -1.18 -10.04
CA ILE A 216 3.88 -2.04 -11.15
C ILE A 216 4.09 -1.32 -12.49
N GLY A 217 4.67 -2.00 -13.47
CA GLY A 217 4.92 -1.44 -14.80
C GLY A 217 5.38 -2.50 -15.80
N PRO A 218 5.54 -2.15 -17.08
CA PRO A 218 5.48 -0.78 -17.62
C PRO A 218 4.06 -0.22 -17.66
N ALA A 219 3.91 1.09 -17.45
CA ALA A 219 2.65 1.81 -17.53
C ALA A 219 2.85 3.10 -18.33
N LEU A 220 1.83 3.51 -19.05
CA LEU A 220 1.85 4.69 -19.93
C LEU A 220 0.62 5.56 -19.66
N ASN A 221 0.81 6.86 -19.62
CA ASN A 221 -0.26 7.85 -19.75
C ASN A 221 0.19 8.96 -20.72
N ILE A 222 -0.72 9.45 -21.52
CA ILE A 222 -0.47 10.40 -22.59
C ILE A 222 -1.27 11.67 -22.29
N ASP A 223 -0.61 12.82 -22.41
CA ASP A 223 -1.27 14.11 -22.44
C ASP A 223 -1.97 14.27 -23.79
N VAL A 224 -3.29 14.29 -23.78
CA VAL A 224 -4.11 14.32 -25.00
C VAL A 224 -4.02 15.64 -25.76
N GLU A 225 -3.60 16.72 -25.12
CA GLU A 225 -3.43 18.03 -25.75
C GLU A 225 -2.14 18.10 -26.55
N THR A 226 -1.10 17.40 -26.12
CA THR A 226 0.22 17.43 -26.74
C THR A 226 0.61 16.15 -27.46
N GLY A 227 -0.05 15.03 -27.15
CA GLY A 227 0.33 13.70 -27.61
C GLY A 227 1.59 13.14 -26.92
N MET A 228 2.13 13.82 -25.91
CA MET A 228 3.36 13.42 -25.23
C MET A 228 3.08 12.49 -24.03
N PRO A 229 3.96 11.51 -23.76
CA PRO A 229 3.96 10.80 -22.48
C PRO A 229 4.17 11.75 -21.31
N ILE A 230 3.44 11.50 -20.19
CA ILE A 230 3.50 12.38 -19.00
C ILE A 230 4.76 12.18 -18.15
N VAL A 231 5.52 11.10 -18.37
CA VAL A 231 6.82 10.84 -17.73
C VAL A 231 7.89 10.54 -18.79
N GLY A 232 9.15 10.86 -18.45
CA GLY A 232 10.28 10.82 -19.39
C GLY A 232 11.05 9.49 -19.41
N GLY A 233 10.48 8.38 -18.93
CA GLY A 233 11.12 7.08 -19.00
C GLY A 233 11.36 6.57 -20.42
N PRO A 234 12.14 5.48 -20.60
CA PRO A 234 12.33 4.87 -21.92
C PRO A 234 10.99 4.58 -22.59
N TYR A 235 10.84 4.95 -23.83
CA TYR A 235 9.58 4.89 -24.60
C TYR A 235 8.40 5.66 -23.96
N GLY A 236 8.66 6.59 -23.03
CA GLY A 236 7.61 7.26 -22.26
C GLY A 236 6.96 6.42 -21.17
N TYR A 237 7.50 5.23 -20.90
CA TYR A 237 6.97 4.34 -19.86
C TYR A 237 7.43 4.75 -18.46
N GLY A 238 6.57 4.47 -17.50
CA GLY A 238 6.83 4.60 -16.07
C GLY A 238 6.33 3.38 -15.31
N TRP A 239 6.32 3.52 -14.00
CA TRP A 239 5.85 2.53 -13.03
C TRP A 239 4.72 3.13 -12.23
N MET A 240 3.64 2.37 -12.04
CA MET A 240 2.44 2.83 -11.36
C MET A 240 2.51 2.51 -9.87
N SER A 241 2.09 3.48 -9.05
CA SER A 241 1.86 3.37 -7.61
C SER A 241 0.54 4.08 -7.25
N GLY A 242 0.28 4.25 -5.95
CA GLY A 242 -0.95 4.90 -5.46
C GLY A 242 -2.12 3.93 -5.31
N PRO A 243 -3.35 4.44 -5.10
CA PRO A 243 -4.52 3.63 -4.72
C PRO A 243 -4.81 2.46 -5.65
N ALA A 244 -4.60 2.61 -6.96
CA ALA A 244 -4.84 1.55 -7.94
C ALA A 244 -3.95 0.31 -7.74
N LEU A 245 -2.79 0.44 -7.08
CA LEU A 245 -1.90 -0.69 -6.79
C LEU A 245 -2.36 -1.52 -5.59
N LYS A 246 -3.12 -0.96 -4.65
CA LYS A 246 -3.45 -1.61 -3.37
C LYS A 246 -4.02 -3.02 -3.50
N PRO A 247 -5.02 -3.31 -4.36
CA PRO A 247 -5.58 -4.66 -4.47
C PRO A 247 -4.55 -5.72 -4.89
N ILE A 248 -3.63 -5.36 -5.77
CA ILE A 248 -2.54 -6.24 -6.24
C ILE A 248 -1.56 -6.50 -5.10
N SER A 249 -1.13 -5.45 -4.41
CA SER A 249 -0.20 -5.57 -3.27
C SER A 249 -0.79 -6.39 -2.12
N LEU A 250 -2.07 -6.20 -1.79
CA LEU A 250 -2.77 -6.98 -0.78
C LEU A 250 -2.78 -8.48 -1.13
N ALA A 251 -3.01 -8.83 -2.42
CA ALA A 251 -2.98 -10.22 -2.86
C ALA A 251 -1.58 -10.84 -2.65
N VAL A 252 -0.51 -10.13 -3.04
CA VAL A 252 0.87 -10.59 -2.83
C VAL A 252 1.20 -10.75 -1.34
N VAL A 253 0.79 -9.79 -0.49
CA VAL A 253 0.97 -9.89 0.97
C VAL A 253 0.27 -11.11 1.52
N ALA A 254 -0.99 -11.34 1.15
CA ALA A 254 -1.76 -12.47 1.65
C ALA A 254 -1.19 -13.81 1.17
N GLU A 255 -0.70 -13.89 -0.06
CA GLU A 255 -0.07 -15.10 -0.60
C GLU A 255 1.26 -15.41 0.11
N ALA A 256 2.10 -14.39 0.33
CA ALA A 256 3.32 -14.52 1.12
C ALA A 256 2.99 -14.95 2.56
N ALA A 257 2.04 -14.30 3.22
CA ALA A 257 1.66 -14.59 4.62
C ALA A 257 1.15 -16.02 4.84
N ARG A 258 0.54 -16.64 3.82
CA ARG A 258 0.13 -18.05 3.88
C ARG A 258 1.29 -19.03 3.66
N SER A 259 2.42 -18.55 3.15
CA SER A 259 3.51 -19.40 2.67
C SER A 259 4.78 -19.33 3.51
N THR A 260 4.92 -18.33 4.39
CA THR A 260 6.07 -18.13 5.26
C THR A 260 5.67 -17.60 6.64
N LYS A 261 6.56 -17.74 7.62
CA LYS A 261 6.46 -17.09 8.94
C LYS A 261 7.27 -15.80 9.03
N LEU A 262 8.01 -15.45 8.00
CA LEU A 262 8.75 -14.19 7.96
C LEU A 262 7.81 -13.00 8.12
N PRO A 263 8.22 -11.94 8.83
CA PRO A 263 7.46 -10.70 8.88
C PRO A 263 7.33 -10.09 7.48
N ILE A 264 6.13 -9.57 7.16
CA ILE A 264 5.85 -8.96 5.87
C ILE A 264 5.54 -7.49 6.09
N ILE A 265 6.25 -6.63 5.39
CA ILE A 265 5.97 -5.19 5.32
C ILE A 265 5.12 -4.93 4.08
N GLY A 266 3.86 -4.54 4.28
CA GLY A 266 2.94 -4.27 3.17
C GLY A 266 3.16 -2.89 2.56
N VAL A 267 3.22 -2.81 1.23
CA VAL A 267 3.45 -1.56 0.49
C VAL A 267 2.55 -1.48 -0.73
N GLY A 268 1.89 -0.35 -0.92
CA GLY A 268 1.14 -0.04 -2.14
C GLY A 268 -0.24 0.53 -1.86
N GLY A 269 -0.48 1.76 -2.27
CA GLY A 269 -1.78 2.40 -2.27
C GLY A 269 -2.40 2.71 -0.92
N ILE A 270 -1.63 2.72 0.16
CA ILE A 270 -2.10 3.10 1.49
C ILE A 270 -2.28 4.61 1.52
N THR A 271 -3.51 5.04 1.80
CA THR A 271 -3.92 6.45 1.87
C THR A 271 -4.71 6.80 3.13
N ARG A 272 -5.21 5.81 3.85
CA ARG A 272 -6.06 5.96 5.05
C ARG A 272 -5.73 4.90 6.09
N GLY A 273 -6.13 5.13 7.35
CA GLY A 273 -5.95 4.16 8.43
C GLY A 273 -6.61 2.81 8.16
N VAL A 274 -7.76 2.78 7.49
CA VAL A 274 -8.42 1.50 7.11
C VAL A 274 -7.59 0.67 6.14
N ASP A 275 -6.75 1.30 5.31
CA ASP A 275 -5.85 0.56 4.41
C ASP A 275 -4.76 -0.16 5.22
N VAL A 276 -4.27 0.45 6.32
CA VAL A 276 -3.35 -0.20 7.25
C VAL A 276 -3.99 -1.44 7.87
N ILE A 277 -5.25 -1.32 8.31
CA ILE A 277 -6.02 -2.45 8.86
C ILE A 277 -6.16 -3.58 7.82
N GLU A 278 -6.48 -3.27 6.56
CA GLU A 278 -6.58 -4.26 5.49
C GLU A 278 -5.26 -5.02 5.29
N TYR A 279 -4.12 -4.31 5.29
CA TYR A 279 -2.80 -4.95 5.19
C TYR A 279 -2.51 -5.88 6.38
N PHE A 280 -2.84 -5.46 7.60
CA PHE A 280 -2.70 -6.33 8.78
C PHE A 280 -3.63 -7.54 8.69
N MET A 281 -4.88 -7.37 8.30
CA MET A 281 -5.81 -8.49 8.07
C MET A 281 -5.31 -9.45 7.00
N ALA A 282 -4.59 -8.97 5.98
CA ALA A 282 -3.93 -9.78 4.96
C ALA A 282 -2.64 -10.46 5.44
N GLY A 283 -2.18 -10.17 6.67
CA GLY A 283 -1.02 -10.82 7.31
C GLY A 283 0.24 -9.96 7.39
N ALA A 284 0.20 -8.70 6.99
CA ALA A 284 1.33 -7.78 7.17
C ALA A 284 1.68 -7.59 8.66
N SER A 285 2.95 -7.31 8.94
CA SER A 285 3.49 -7.01 10.28
C SER A 285 3.82 -5.53 10.44
N ALA A 286 4.01 -4.82 9.34
CA ALA A 286 4.23 -3.38 9.22
C ALA A 286 3.76 -2.91 7.85
N VAL A 287 3.73 -1.60 7.63
CA VAL A 287 3.36 -1.02 6.33
C VAL A 287 4.28 0.13 5.94
N GLN A 288 4.47 0.31 4.61
CA GLN A 288 5.21 1.44 4.06
C GLN A 288 4.30 2.32 3.19
N ILE A 289 4.48 3.64 3.31
CA ILE A 289 3.71 4.66 2.59
C ILE A 289 4.67 5.53 1.78
N CYS A 290 4.33 5.81 0.51
CA CYS A 290 5.06 6.76 -0.34
C CYS A 290 4.10 7.76 -0.99
N THR A 291 3.28 7.30 -1.96
CA THR A 291 2.48 8.16 -2.84
C THR A 291 1.58 9.13 -2.07
N ALA A 292 0.96 8.68 -0.98
CA ALA A 292 0.14 9.57 -0.15
C ALA A 292 0.96 10.75 0.39
N ALA A 293 2.19 10.51 0.83
CA ALA A 293 3.07 11.58 1.31
C ALA A 293 3.59 12.50 0.20
N LEU A 294 3.80 11.99 -1.02
CA LEU A 294 4.15 12.81 -2.19
C LEU A 294 3.02 13.77 -2.56
N VAL A 295 1.76 13.38 -2.35
CA VAL A 295 0.58 14.14 -2.77
C VAL A 295 0.04 15.05 -1.67
N GLU A 296 0.03 14.59 -0.43
CA GLU A 296 -0.58 15.27 0.72
C GLU A 296 0.44 15.93 1.66
N GLY A 297 1.73 15.56 1.54
CA GLY A 297 2.80 16.02 2.45
C GLY A 297 2.99 15.08 3.65
N PHE A 298 3.97 15.42 4.50
CA PHE A 298 4.42 14.54 5.59
C PHE A 298 3.37 14.32 6.70
N SER A 299 2.47 15.27 6.94
CA SER A 299 1.41 15.16 7.95
C SER A 299 0.46 13.98 7.72
N VAL A 300 0.46 13.39 6.52
CA VAL A 300 -0.33 12.20 6.17
C VAL A 300 0.00 11.01 7.09
N PHE A 301 1.25 10.87 7.53
CA PHE A 301 1.64 9.78 8.43
C PHE A 301 0.91 9.85 9.77
N GLN A 302 0.87 11.04 10.39
CA GLN A 302 0.15 11.25 11.64
C GLN A 302 -1.36 11.08 11.46
N ARG A 303 -1.92 11.54 10.34
CA ARG A 303 -3.35 11.36 10.02
C ARG A 303 -3.69 9.88 9.91
N ILE A 304 -2.95 9.10 9.12
CA ILE A 304 -3.19 7.66 8.95
C ILE A 304 -3.03 6.92 10.29
N LEU A 305 -2.05 7.30 11.11
CA LEU A 305 -1.85 6.73 12.44
C LEU A 305 -3.09 6.94 13.32
N ASN A 306 -3.60 8.17 13.38
CA ASN A 306 -4.79 8.52 14.17
C ASN A 306 -6.05 7.81 13.67
N GLU A 307 -6.23 7.71 12.35
CA GLU A 307 -7.34 6.96 11.73
C GLU A 307 -7.27 5.47 12.07
N THR A 308 -6.06 4.89 12.10
CA THR A 308 -5.84 3.48 12.48
C THR A 308 -6.25 3.24 13.93
N VAL A 309 -5.80 4.10 14.87
CA VAL A 309 -6.19 4.03 16.28
C VAL A 309 -7.70 4.15 16.42
N THR A 310 -8.30 5.16 15.80
CA THR A 310 -9.75 5.41 15.87
C THR A 310 -10.55 4.20 15.38
N TRP A 311 -10.08 3.54 14.31
CA TRP A 311 -10.75 2.35 13.78
C TRP A 311 -10.67 1.19 14.78
N LEU A 312 -9.49 0.92 15.36
CA LEU A 312 -9.28 -0.16 16.33
C LEU A 312 -10.14 0.05 17.60
N GLU A 313 -10.13 1.26 18.16
CA GLU A 313 -10.95 1.62 19.32
C GLU A 313 -12.44 1.41 19.05
N LYS A 314 -12.93 1.89 17.91
CA LYS A 314 -14.33 1.75 17.50
C LYS A 314 -14.77 0.28 17.37
N HIS A 315 -13.83 -0.61 17.06
CA HIS A 315 -14.11 -2.04 16.87
C HIS A 315 -13.71 -2.91 18.08
N GLY A 316 -13.28 -2.28 19.19
CA GLY A 316 -12.97 -2.97 20.45
C GLY A 316 -11.66 -3.74 20.46
N TYR A 317 -10.72 -3.43 19.55
CA TYR A 317 -9.39 -4.03 19.54
C TYR A 317 -8.45 -3.25 20.46
N SER A 318 -7.62 -3.99 21.19
CA SER A 318 -6.63 -3.43 22.12
C SER A 318 -5.25 -3.24 21.49
N SER A 319 -4.97 -3.98 20.42
CA SER A 319 -3.70 -3.93 19.69
C SER A 319 -3.91 -4.05 18.19
N ILE A 320 -3.00 -3.47 17.41
CA ILE A 320 -2.95 -3.67 15.95
C ILE A 320 -2.69 -5.14 15.61
N LEU A 321 -2.03 -5.88 16.48
CA LEU A 321 -1.76 -7.31 16.30
C LEU A 321 -3.03 -8.17 16.39
N ASP A 322 -4.09 -7.71 17.07
CA ASP A 322 -5.35 -8.42 17.19
C ASP A 322 -6.05 -8.62 15.83
N VAL A 323 -5.77 -7.75 14.86
CA VAL A 323 -6.36 -7.85 13.51
C VAL A 323 -5.46 -8.58 12.51
N LYS A 324 -4.22 -8.93 12.90
CA LYS A 324 -3.27 -9.55 11.98
C LYS A 324 -3.74 -10.92 11.51
N GLY A 325 -3.81 -11.10 10.20
CA GLY A 325 -4.16 -12.37 9.56
C GLY A 325 -5.66 -12.73 9.61
N LEU A 326 -6.54 -11.87 10.12
CA LEU A 326 -7.97 -12.18 10.24
C LEU A 326 -8.62 -12.55 8.90
N ALA A 327 -8.14 -11.99 7.77
CA ALA A 327 -8.68 -12.29 6.45
C ALA A 327 -8.20 -13.66 5.92
N LEU A 328 -7.06 -14.18 6.36
CA LEU A 328 -6.42 -15.36 5.76
C LEU A 328 -7.30 -16.60 5.83
N LYS A 329 -8.09 -16.77 6.88
CA LYS A 329 -9.02 -17.90 7.04
C LYS A 329 -10.11 -17.95 5.96
N TYR A 330 -10.39 -16.82 5.28
CA TYR A 330 -11.40 -16.73 4.22
C TYR A 330 -10.81 -16.89 2.81
N LEU A 331 -9.48 -16.86 2.68
CA LEU A 331 -8.77 -16.98 1.41
C LEU A 331 -8.50 -18.47 1.10
N LYS A 332 -9.55 -19.17 0.68
CA LYS A 332 -9.53 -20.58 0.34
C LYS A 332 -9.40 -20.78 -1.17
N PRO A 333 -8.85 -21.93 -1.64
CA PRO A 333 -8.80 -22.24 -3.08
C PRO A 333 -10.19 -22.35 -3.71
N GLU A 334 -11.18 -22.84 -2.95
CA GLU A 334 -12.54 -23.00 -3.43
C GLU A 334 -13.26 -21.66 -3.46
N PRO A 335 -14.09 -21.41 -4.48
CA PRO A 335 -14.89 -20.20 -4.54
C PRO A 335 -15.82 -20.13 -3.33
N ARG A 336 -16.03 -18.94 -2.78
CA ARG A 336 -16.85 -18.71 -1.60
C ARG A 336 -18.27 -19.25 -1.75
N ARG A 337 -18.82 -19.12 -2.96
CA ARG A 337 -20.09 -19.75 -3.42
C ARG A 337 -20.21 -19.62 -4.94
N VAL A 338 -20.99 -20.50 -5.53
CA VAL A 338 -21.25 -20.53 -6.98
C VAL A 338 -22.72 -20.34 -7.35
N TRP A 339 -23.60 -20.13 -6.36
CA TRP A 339 -25.03 -19.89 -6.57
C TRP A 339 -25.41 -18.45 -6.23
N ALA A 340 -26.44 -17.95 -6.90
CA ALA A 340 -26.97 -16.63 -6.63
C ALA A 340 -27.54 -16.57 -5.19
N LYS A 341 -27.13 -15.53 -4.45
CA LYS A 341 -27.69 -15.18 -3.14
C LYS A 341 -27.99 -13.70 -3.13
N PRO A 342 -29.23 -13.28 -3.13
CA PRO A 342 -29.60 -11.87 -3.04
C PRO A 342 -29.08 -11.27 -1.72
N PRO A 343 -28.60 -10.03 -1.72
CA PRO A 343 -28.23 -9.32 -0.49
C PRO A 343 -29.46 -8.93 0.30
N LEU A 344 -29.27 -8.65 1.58
CA LEU A 344 -30.26 -8.05 2.47
C LEU A 344 -30.11 -6.54 2.54
N VAL A 345 -31.18 -5.86 2.88
CA VAL A 345 -31.21 -4.41 3.10
C VAL A 345 -31.52 -4.13 4.57
N ASP A 346 -30.61 -3.47 5.25
CA ASP A 346 -30.85 -2.91 6.58
C ASP A 346 -31.60 -1.58 6.41
N GLU A 347 -32.91 -1.60 6.65
CA GLU A 347 -33.81 -0.45 6.51
C GLU A 347 -33.43 0.72 7.42
N LYS A 348 -32.79 0.45 8.58
CA LYS A 348 -32.37 1.49 9.52
C LYS A 348 -31.19 2.28 8.97
N LYS A 349 -30.30 1.62 8.22
CA LYS A 349 -29.13 2.24 7.59
C LYS A 349 -29.40 2.77 6.20
N CYS A 350 -30.44 2.28 5.52
CA CYS A 350 -30.77 2.70 4.17
C CYS A 350 -31.27 4.15 4.15
N ILE A 351 -30.66 4.99 3.33
CA ILE A 351 -31.02 6.39 3.12
C ILE A 351 -31.73 6.65 1.79
N GLY A 352 -32.08 5.61 1.04
CA GLY A 352 -32.79 5.71 -0.22
C GLY A 352 -32.06 6.45 -1.34
N CYS A 353 -30.74 6.49 -1.34
CA CYS A 353 -29.92 7.27 -2.28
C CYS A 353 -29.96 6.78 -3.74
N GLY A 354 -30.39 5.54 -3.99
CA GLY A 354 -30.54 4.99 -5.34
C GLY A 354 -29.26 4.46 -6.01
N PHE A 355 -28.07 4.56 -5.39
CA PHE A 355 -26.82 4.07 -6.01
C PHE A 355 -26.89 2.58 -6.35
N CYS A 356 -27.44 1.78 -5.46
CA CYS A 356 -27.62 0.35 -5.68
C CYS A 356 -28.53 0.02 -6.86
N GLN A 357 -29.57 0.81 -7.09
CA GLN A 357 -30.46 0.70 -8.25
C GLN A 357 -29.71 1.09 -9.54
N GLN A 358 -28.96 2.18 -9.49
CA GLN A 358 -28.24 2.72 -10.65
C GLN A 358 -27.18 1.75 -11.20
N VAL A 359 -26.52 0.97 -10.35
CA VAL A 359 -25.46 0.03 -10.75
C VAL A 359 -25.93 -1.39 -11.00
N CYS A 360 -27.24 -1.64 -10.90
CA CYS A 360 -27.77 -2.99 -11.05
C CYS A 360 -28.06 -3.32 -12.51
N ASP A 361 -27.15 -4.03 -13.17
CA ASP A 361 -27.32 -4.47 -14.58
C ASP A 361 -28.45 -5.49 -14.78
N TYR A 362 -28.90 -6.12 -13.69
CA TYR A 362 -29.98 -7.13 -13.73
C TYR A 362 -31.37 -6.55 -13.41
N ASP A 363 -31.48 -5.23 -13.26
CA ASP A 363 -32.73 -4.56 -12.87
C ASP A 363 -33.41 -5.25 -11.66
N ALA A 364 -32.60 -5.69 -10.71
CA ALA A 364 -33.04 -6.44 -9.53
C ALA A 364 -33.08 -5.59 -8.26
N VAL A 365 -32.67 -4.33 -8.31
CA VAL A 365 -32.69 -3.42 -7.16
C VAL A 365 -33.41 -2.14 -7.52
N HIS A 366 -34.46 -1.82 -6.77
CA HIS A 366 -35.27 -0.60 -6.94
C HIS A 366 -35.29 0.19 -5.64
N VAL A 367 -35.59 1.49 -5.73
CA VAL A 367 -35.84 2.32 -4.55
C VAL A 367 -37.33 2.68 -4.56
N GLU A 368 -38.02 2.24 -3.54
CA GLU A 368 -39.47 2.41 -3.37
C GLU A 368 -39.79 3.25 -2.13
N GLU A 369 -40.94 3.89 -2.12
CA GLU A 369 -41.49 4.54 -0.92
C GLU A 369 -42.11 3.51 0.01
N SER A 370 -41.62 3.41 1.23
CA SER A 370 -42.25 2.63 2.28
C SER A 370 -43.35 3.42 2.97
N GLY A 371 -44.27 2.73 3.66
CA GLY A 371 -45.31 3.39 4.44
C GLY A 371 -44.72 4.40 5.44
N GLY A 372 -44.95 5.69 5.20
CA GLY A 372 -44.37 6.80 5.99
C GLY A 372 -43.43 7.73 5.21
N GLY A 373 -43.35 7.58 3.87
CA GLY A 373 -42.56 8.49 3.01
C GLY A 373 -41.07 8.27 2.99
N LYS A 374 -40.58 7.22 3.64
CA LYS A 374 -39.16 6.85 3.61
C LYS A 374 -38.88 6.06 2.34
N ARG A 375 -37.87 6.46 1.59
CA ARG A 375 -37.37 5.71 0.42
C ARG A 375 -36.39 4.63 0.85
N LEU A 376 -36.61 3.39 0.42
CA LEU A 376 -35.80 2.23 0.75
C LEU A 376 -35.42 1.44 -0.49
N ALA A 377 -34.22 0.85 -0.49
CA ALA A 377 -33.84 -0.11 -1.51
C ALA A 377 -34.61 -1.43 -1.29
N VAL A 378 -35.15 -1.98 -2.37
CA VAL A 378 -35.80 -3.29 -2.42
C VAL A 378 -35.08 -4.16 -3.42
N VAL A 379 -34.83 -5.43 -3.06
CA VAL A 379 -34.16 -6.39 -3.91
C VAL A 379 -35.14 -7.42 -4.43
N ASP A 380 -35.36 -7.45 -5.75
CA ASP A 380 -36.10 -8.52 -6.42
C ASP A 380 -35.24 -9.80 -6.42
N ARG A 381 -35.64 -10.75 -5.58
CA ARG A 381 -34.94 -12.01 -5.40
C ARG A 381 -34.97 -12.91 -6.63
N THR A 382 -35.94 -12.73 -7.51
CA THR A 382 -36.11 -13.55 -8.72
C THR A 382 -35.17 -13.11 -9.84
N LYS A 383 -34.84 -11.82 -9.88
CA LYS A 383 -33.92 -11.23 -10.86
C LYS A 383 -32.48 -11.15 -10.37
N CYS A 384 -32.25 -11.17 -9.05
CA CYS A 384 -30.94 -10.90 -8.48
C CYS A 384 -29.93 -12.00 -8.74
N TYR A 385 -28.86 -11.69 -9.44
CA TYR A 385 -27.75 -12.60 -9.73
C TYR A 385 -26.75 -12.77 -8.59
N GLY A 386 -26.82 -11.91 -7.55
CA GLY A 386 -25.91 -11.96 -6.40
C GLY A 386 -24.49 -11.48 -6.69
N CYS A 387 -24.28 -10.64 -7.71
CA CYS A 387 -22.95 -10.15 -8.13
C CYS A 387 -22.24 -9.27 -7.09
N GLY A 388 -22.97 -8.62 -6.16
CA GLY A 388 -22.39 -7.84 -5.07
C GLY A 388 -22.09 -6.37 -5.38
N LEU A 389 -22.28 -5.90 -6.62
CA LEU A 389 -21.93 -4.52 -6.96
C LEU A 389 -22.71 -3.49 -6.12
N CYS A 390 -23.99 -3.73 -5.86
CA CYS A 390 -24.83 -2.88 -5.02
C CYS A 390 -24.31 -2.76 -3.57
N THR A 391 -23.68 -3.80 -3.03
CA THR A 391 -23.11 -3.76 -1.67
C THR A 391 -21.85 -2.90 -1.61
N SER A 392 -21.06 -2.88 -2.68
CA SER A 392 -19.79 -2.14 -2.75
C SER A 392 -19.99 -0.63 -2.93
N VAL A 393 -21.10 -0.20 -3.56
CA VAL A 393 -21.42 1.22 -3.78
C VAL A 393 -22.27 1.83 -2.69
N CYS A 394 -22.77 1.04 -1.74
CA CYS A 394 -23.65 1.54 -0.67
C CYS A 394 -22.88 2.38 0.37
N PRO A 395 -23.12 3.70 0.46
CA PRO A 395 -22.34 4.58 1.33
C PRO A 395 -22.55 4.30 2.82
N THR A 396 -23.73 3.77 3.19
CA THR A 396 -24.09 3.46 4.57
C THR A 396 -23.92 1.99 4.92
N ARG A 397 -23.47 1.15 3.95
CA ARG A 397 -23.40 -0.31 4.09
C ARG A 397 -24.75 -0.93 4.49
N ALA A 398 -25.86 -0.32 4.07
CA ALA A 398 -27.18 -0.85 4.31
C ALA A 398 -27.46 -2.14 3.51
N ILE A 399 -26.86 -2.31 2.34
CA ILE A 399 -26.96 -3.53 1.54
C ILE A 399 -25.76 -4.42 1.87
N HIS A 400 -26.05 -5.67 2.25
CA HIS A 400 -25.01 -6.63 2.64
C HIS A 400 -25.46 -8.07 2.36
N PHE A 401 -24.50 -8.98 2.28
CA PHE A 401 -24.80 -10.42 2.27
C PHE A 401 -24.73 -10.96 3.70
N GLU A 402 -25.61 -11.91 4.01
CA GLU A 402 -25.40 -12.79 5.18
C GLU A 402 -24.25 -13.75 4.87
N GLU A 403 -23.35 -13.92 5.80
CA GLU A 403 -22.25 -14.89 5.71
C GLU A 403 -22.71 -16.33 5.98
#